data_6abbb5ea430909f6f33100e6ea4efccf
#
_entry.id   6abbb5ea430909f6f33100e6ea4efccf
#
_cell.length_a   1.000
_cell.length_b   1.000
_cell.length_c   1.000
_cell.angle_alpha   90.00
_cell.angle_beta   90.00
_cell.angle_gamma   90.00
#
_symmetry.space_group_name_H-M   'P 1'
#
loop_
_entity.id
_entity.type
_entity.pdbx_description
1 polymer ?
#
loop_
_entity_poly.entity_id
_entity_poly.type
_entity_poly.pdbx_seq_one_letter_code
_entity_poly.pdbx_strand_id
1 'polypeptide(L)'
;MENKVQVQDHSQEILSVIRSNASPGILRNKLEDYHENDLADIFPELTLAERRKICRILDTDMLSDIFEHIDQKQAAEYLDEMDVKKAAAILSAMETDAVVDVLKMTSKEKRSLLTELLDDDAKKDIAVIAAFDEDEIGSWMTTNCIVIRENLTVKQAMSSLVEQAAKNDNISTIFMVTEDQTFYGAM
;
A
#
# COMPACT_ATOMS: atom_id res chain seq x y z
N MET A 1 -18.17 -32.43 -7.88
CA MET A 1 -19.07 -31.30 -7.53
C MET A 1 -18.15 -30.19 -7.04
N GLU A 2 -17.75 -29.32 -7.95
CA GLU A 2 -16.94 -28.14 -7.60
C GLU A 2 -17.82 -27.15 -6.86
N ASN A 3 -17.50 -26.93 -5.60
CA ASN A 3 -18.09 -25.85 -4.82
C ASN A 3 -17.51 -24.53 -5.36
N LYS A 4 -18.17 -23.92 -6.34
CA LYS A 4 -17.93 -22.51 -6.66
C LYS A 4 -18.34 -21.70 -5.44
N VAL A 5 -17.34 -21.22 -4.71
CA VAL A 5 -17.55 -20.11 -3.77
C VAL A 5 -18.11 -18.97 -4.63
N GLN A 6 -19.39 -18.64 -4.47
CA GLN A 6 -19.95 -17.41 -5.03
C GLN A 6 -19.29 -16.26 -4.28
N VAL A 7 -18.34 -15.61 -4.93
CA VAL A 7 -17.85 -14.29 -4.46
C VAL A 7 -19.07 -13.37 -4.55
N GLN A 8 -19.51 -12.87 -3.42
CA GLN A 8 -20.66 -11.97 -3.33
C GLN A 8 -20.19 -10.63 -3.91
N ASP A 9 -20.78 -10.21 -5.02
CA ASP A 9 -20.47 -8.91 -5.64
C ASP A 9 -21.13 -7.80 -4.81
N HIS A 10 -20.30 -7.08 -4.04
CA HIS A 10 -20.72 -5.96 -3.20
C HIS A 10 -20.76 -4.61 -3.92
N SER A 11 -20.37 -4.54 -5.20
CA SER A 11 -20.17 -3.29 -5.96
C SER A 11 -21.38 -2.36 -5.90
N GLN A 12 -22.59 -2.90 -6.14
CA GLN A 12 -23.82 -2.09 -6.14
C GLN A 12 -24.18 -1.56 -4.75
N GLU A 13 -23.90 -2.34 -3.72
CA GLU A 13 -24.12 -1.94 -2.33
C GLU A 13 -23.17 -0.81 -1.93
N ILE A 14 -21.88 -0.97 -2.21
CA ILE A 14 -20.84 0.03 -1.96
C ILE A 14 -21.16 1.34 -2.69
N LEU A 15 -21.50 1.27 -3.98
CA LEU A 15 -21.91 2.44 -4.76
C LEU A 15 -23.12 3.14 -4.17
N SER A 16 -24.12 2.39 -3.69
CA SER A 16 -25.29 2.93 -3.00
C SER A 16 -24.91 3.65 -1.70
N VAL A 17 -23.99 3.07 -0.92
CA VAL A 17 -23.44 3.68 0.30
C VAL A 17 -22.75 4.99 -0.02
N ILE A 18 -21.86 5.02 -1.01
CA ILE A 18 -21.11 6.22 -1.44
C ILE A 18 -22.03 7.35 -1.91
N ARG A 19 -23.08 6.99 -2.67
CA ARG A 19 -24.07 7.94 -3.24
C ARG A 19 -25.12 8.38 -2.22
N SER A 20 -25.15 7.76 -1.04
CA SER A 20 -26.07 8.14 0.02
C SER A 20 -25.80 9.54 0.57
N ASN A 21 -26.82 10.14 1.20
CA ASN A 21 -26.72 11.41 1.93
C ASN A 21 -26.23 11.23 3.38
N ALA A 22 -25.53 10.11 3.68
CA ALA A 22 -25.00 9.86 5.01
C ALA A 22 -23.91 10.89 5.38
N SER A 23 -23.80 11.17 6.68
CA SER A 23 -22.72 12.05 7.17
C SER A 23 -21.34 11.38 6.93
N PRO A 24 -20.25 12.17 6.83
CA PRO A 24 -18.92 11.63 6.57
C PRO A 24 -18.51 10.50 7.52
N GLY A 25 -18.79 10.63 8.82
CA GLY A 25 -18.46 9.60 9.80
C GLY A 25 -19.27 8.30 9.64
N ILE A 26 -20.56 8.40 9.31
CA ILE A 26 -21.39 7.22 9.02
C ILE A 26 -20.92 6.55 7.72
N LEU A 27 -20.57 7.35 6.72
CA LEU A 27 -20.07 6.83 5.45
C LEU A 27 -18.75 6.10 5.64
N ARG A 28 -17.82 6.68 6.39
CA ARG A 28 -16.55 6.05 6.74
C ARG A 28 -16.76 4.70 7.41
N ASN A 29 -17.50 4.65 8.52
CA ASN A 29 -17.76 3.40 9.26
C ASN A 29 -18.38 2.31 8.38
N LYS A 30 -19.27 2.69 7.44
CA LYS A 30 -19.85 1.71 6.52
C LYS A 30 -18.86 1.22 5.45
N LEU A 31 -17.91 2.04 5.02
CA LEU A 31 -16.90 1.66 4.04
C LEU A 31 -15.80 0.79 4.70
N GLU A 32 -15.51 0.99 5.97
CA GLU A 32 -14.59 0.16 6.76
C GLU A 32 -15.10 -1.29 6.97
N ASP A 33 -16.38 -1.56 6.72
CA ASP A 33 -16.96 -2.91 6.78
C ASP A 33 -16.67 -3.75 5.51
N TYR A 34 -16.18 -3.13 4.42
CA TYR A 34 -15.85 -3.80 3.16
C TYR A 34 -14.35 -4.05 3.03
N HIS A 35 -13.98 -5.11 2.31
CA HIS A 35 -12.61 -5.40 1.99
C HIS A 35 -12.04 -4.37 1.00
N GLU A 36 -10.78 -4.02 1.12
CA GLU A 36 -10.08 -3.04 0.28
C GLU A 36 -10.13 -3.42 -1.21
N ASN A 37 -10.07 -4.71 -1.55
CA ASN A 37 -10.28 -5.19 -2.92
C ASN A 37 -11.65 -4.79 -3.50
N ASP A 38 -12.73 -4.97 -2.73
CA ASP A 38 -14.08 -4.61 -3.17
C ASP A 38 -14.19 -3.09 -3.38
N LEU A 39 -13.50 -2.33 -2.54
CA LEU A 39 -13.43 -0.87 -2.66
C LEU A 39 -12.57 -0.44 -3.87
N ALA A 40 -11.47 -1.13 -4.15
CA ALA A 40 -10.63 -0.87 -5.32
C ALA A 40 -11.38 -1.15 -6.63
N ASP A 41 -12.12 -2.25 -6.69
CA ASP A 41 -12.88 -2.66 -7.88
C ASP A 41 -13.92 -1.63 -8.32
N ILE A 42 -14.49 -0.86 -7.39
CA ILE A 42 -15.49 0.17 -7.72
C ILE A 42 -14.89 1.52 -8.12
N PHE A 43 -13.61 1.77 -7.89
CA PHE A 43 -12.99 3.08 -8.18
C PHE A 43 -13.18 3.54 -9.63
N PRO A 44 -13.05 2.66 -10.66
CA PRO A 44 -13.32 3.04 -12.06
C PRO A 44 -14.77 3.47 -12.34
N GLU A 45 -15.74 2.98 -11.53
CA GLU A 45 -17.15 3.33 -11.68
C GLU A 45 -17.54 4.66 -11.01
N LEU A 46 -16.64 5.20 -10.18
CA LEU A 46 -16.86 6.44 -9.46
C LEU A 46 -16.61 7.65 -10.36
N THR A 47 -17.44 8.65 -10.20
CA THR A 47 -17.17 10.00 -10.76
C THR A 47 -16.02 10.65 -9.99
N LEU A 48 -15.37 11.63 -10.62
CA LEU A 48 -14.33 12.46 -9.97
C LEU A 48 -14.79 13.04 -8.62
N ALA A 49 -16.05 13.46 -8.52
CA ALA A 49 -16.59 14.01 -7.28
C ALA A 49 -16.74 12.94 -6.19
N GLU A 50 -17.13 11.74 -6.56
CA GLU A 50 -17.26 10.59 -5.66
C GLU A 50 -15.89 10.12 -5.19
N ARG A 51 -14.89 9.98 -6.07
CA ARG A 51 -13.50 9.65 -5.70
C ARG A 51 -12.93 10.68 -4.73
N ARG A 52 -13.06 11.97 -5.03
CA ARG A 52 -12.63 13.04 -4.11
C ARG A 52 -13.34 13.03 -2.76
N LYS A 53 -14.63 12.64 -2.74
CA LYS A 53 -15.40 12.47 -1.50
C LYS A 53 -14.79 11.33 -0.65
N ILE A 54 -14.54 10.17 -1.24
CA ILE A 54 -13.95 9.00 -0.56
C ILE A 54 -12.55 9.34 -0.06
N CYS A 55 -11.68 9.84 -0.91
CA CYS A 55 -10.31 10.21 -0.55
C CYS A 55 -10.23 11.28 0.55
N ARG A 56 -11.30 12.02 0.81
CA ARG A 56 -11.37 12.96 1.94
C ARG A 56 -11.87 12.31 3.23
N ILE A 57 -12.71 11.29 3.13
CA ILE A 57 -13.40 10.65 4.26
C ILE A 57 -12.55 9.53 4.86
N LEU A 58 -11.93 8.71 4.02
CA LEU A 58 -11.08 7.61 4.45
C LEU A 58 -9.72 8.14 4.94
N ASP A 59 -9.14 7.45 5.89
CA ASP A 59 -7.77 7.73 6.34
C ASP A 59 -6.72 7.27 5.33
N THR A 60 -5.48 7.54 5.64
CA THR A 60 -4.36 7.27 4.75
C THR A 60 -4.08 5.79 4.64
N ASP A 61 -4.19 5.05 5.75
CA ASP A 61 -3.88 3.61 5.79
C ASP A 61 -4.88 2.84 4.94
N MET A 62 -6.19 3.07 5.12
CA MET A 62 -7.21 2.42 4.29
C MET A 62 -7.10 2.83 2.80
N LEU A 63 -6.70 4.07 2.51
CA LEU A 63 -6.48 4.49 1.13
C LEU A 63 -5.23 3.84 0.51
N SER A 64 -4.14 3.65 1.27
CA SER A 64 -2.97 2.92 0.77
C SER A 64 -3.35 1.49 0.38
N ASP A 65 -4.04 0.77 1.26
CA ASP A 65 -4.49 -0.59 1.00
C ASP A 65 -5.38 -0.68 -0.27
N ILE A 66 -6.32 0.26 -0.43
CA ILE A 66 -7.16 0.33 -1.63
C ILE A 66 -6.31 0.60 -2.88
N PHE A 67 -5.36 1.55 -2.81
CA PHE A 67 -4.55 1.94 -3.96
C PHE A 67 -3.57 0.85 -4.40
N GLU A 68 -3.14 -0.04 -3.53
CA GLU A 68 -2.34 -1.22 -3.85
C GLU A 68 -3.09 -2.24 -4.72
N HIS A 69 -4.42 -2.27 -4.62
CA HIS A 69 -5.27 -3.16 -5.41
C HIS A 69 -5.77 -2.54 -6.72
N ILE A 70 -5.54 -1.25 -6.96
CA ILE A 70 -5.89 -0.57 -8.22
C ILE A 70 -4.78 -0.78 -9.25
N ASP A 71 -5.15 -0.91 -10.53
CA ASP A 71 -4.17 -0.91 -11.63
C ASP A 71 -3.24 0.31 -11.54
N GLN A 72 -1.94 0.10 -11.67
CA GLN A 72 -0.89 1.09 -11.42
C GLN A 72 -1.08 2.38 -12.21
N LYS A 73 -1.51 2.27 -13.46
CA LYS A 73 -1.78 3.43 -14.32
C LYS A 73 -3.00 4.20 -13.84
N GLN A 74 -4.07 3.49 -13.46
CA GLN A 74 -5.27 4.11 -12.91
C GLN A 74 -4.98 4.74 -11.54
N ALA A 75 -4.20 4.07 -10.70
CA ALA A 75 -3.77 4.62 -9.41
C ALA A 75 -3.01 5.95 -9.62
N ALA A 76 -2.08 6.01 -10.57
CA ALA A 76 -1.37 7.25 -10.92
C ALA A 76 -2.33 8.37 -11.39
N GLU A 77 -3.34 8.02 -12.21
CA GLU A 77 -4.37 8.98 -12.66
C GLU A 77 -5.21 9.50 -11.49
N TYR A 78 -5.62 8.63 -10.55
CA TYR A 78 -6.42 9.01 -9.39
C TYR A 78 -5.61 9.83 -8.37
N LEU A 79 -4.31 9.55 -8.20
CA LEU A 79 -3.42 10.39 -7.39
C LEU A 79 -3.27 11.81 -7.97
N ASP A 80 -3.40 11.98 -9.28
CA ASP A 80 -3.40 13.30 -9.92
C ASP A 80 -4.67 14.11 -9.65
N GLU A 81 -5.76 13.46 -9.26
CA GLU A 81 -7.03 14.12 -8.94
C GLU A 81 -7.05 14.75 -7.54
N MET A 82 -6.07 14.48 -6.69
CA MET A 82 -6.03 14.90 -5.28
C MET A 82 -4.90 15.89 -4.98
N ASP A 83 -4.91 16.42 -3.77
CA ASP A 83 -3.83 17.26 -3.26
C ASP A 83 -2.51 16.47 -3.20
N VAL A 84 -1.42 17.09 -3.63
CA VAL A 84 -0.12 16.43 -3.76
C VAL A 84 0.43 15.89 -2.42
N LYS A 85 0.13 16.57 -1.31
CA LYS A 85 0.57 16.09 0.02
C LYS A 85 -0.24 14.88 0.45
N LYS A 86 -1.54 14.83 0.12
CA LYS A 86 -2.38 13.66 0.38
C LYS A 86 -1.93 12.48 -0.48
N ALA A 87 -1.62 12.70 -1.76
CA ALA A 87 -1.07 11.67 -2.64
C ALA A 87 0.26 11.13 -2.11
N ALA A 88 1.18 12.01 -1.68
CA ALA A 88 2.45 11.58 -1.09
C ALA A 88 2.27 10.81 0.23
N ALA A 89 1.30 11.19 1.07
CA ALA A 89 1.01 10.48 2.30
C ALA A 89 0.47 9.06 2.03
N ILE A 90 -0.40 8.89 1.02
CA ILE A 90 -0.89 7.57 0.59
C ILE A 90 0.29 6.73 0.09
N LEU A 91 1.12 7.27 -0.81
CA LEU A 91 2.29 6.57 -1.32
C LEU A 91 3.31 6.19 -0.22
N SER A 92 3.46 7.03 0.82
CA SER A 92 4.35 6.70 1.95
C SER A 92 3.83 5.55 2.82
N ALA A 93 2.54 5.27 2.77
CA ALA A 93 1.91 4.18 3.52
C ALA A 93 1.76 2.88 2.71
N MET A 94 1.94 2.94 1.37
CA MET A 94 1.87 1.78 0.47
C MET A 94 3.13 0.92 0.53
N GLU A 95 3.03 -0.34 0.09
CA GLU A 95 4.19 -1.20 -0.12
C GLU A 95 5.15 -0.61 -1.16
N THR A 96 6.45 -0.74 -0.91
CA THR A 96 7.49 -0.03 -1.69
C THR A 96 7.49 -0.40 -3.17
N ASP A 97 7.28 -1.66 -3.51
CA ASP A 97 7.19 -2.12 -4.90
C ASP A 97 5.98 -1.53 -5.62
N ALA A 98 4.81 -1.48 -4.97
CA ALA A 98 3.62 -0.82 -5.49
C ALA A 98 3.86 0.68 -5.73
N VAL A 99 4.52 1.36 -4.79
CA VAL A 99 4.90 2.78 -4.95
C VAL A 99 5.80 3.00 -6.15
N VAL A 100 6.85 2.17 -6.30
CA VAL A 100 7.78 2.27 -7.43
C VAL A 100 7.04 2.12 -8.75
N ASP A 101 6.12 1.17 -8.86
CA ASP A 101 5.37 0.91 -10.07
C ASP A 101 4.39 2.04 -10.40
N VAL A 102 3.67 2.56 -9.42
CA VAL A 102 2.81 3.74 -9.59
C VAL A 102 3.62 4.97 -10.01
N LEU A 103 4.77 5.20 -9.38
CA LEU A 103 5.64 6.33 -9.73
C LEU A 103 6.18 6.22 -11.15
N LYS A 104 6.45 5.01 -11.67
CA LYS A 104 6.84 4.80 -13.09
C LYS A 104 5.74 5.26 -14.06
N MET A 105 4.46 5.18 -13.67
CA MET A 105 3.31 5.60 -14.48
C MET A 105 3.06 7.12 -14.44
N THR A 106 3.71 7.85 -13.55
CA THR A 106 3.56 9.31 -13.44
C THR A 106 4.53 10.07 -14.35
N SER A 107 4.21 11.35 -14.68
CA SER A 107 5.16 12.21 -15.39
C SER A 107 6.44 12.45 -14.57
N LYS A 108 7.56 12.74 -15.26
CA LYS A 108 8.85 12.96 -14.59
C LYS A 108 8.78 14.07 -13.53
N GLU A 109 8.09 15.15 -13.86
CA GLU A 109 7.89 16.31 -12.96
C GLU A 109 7.09 15.91 -11.72
N LYS A 110 5.99 15.19 -11.92
CA LYS A 110 5.13 14.74 -10.83
C LYS A 110 5.84 13.71 -9.95
N ARG A 111 6.56 12.76 -10.55
CA ARG A 111 7.38 11.78 -9.84
C ARG A 111 8.38 12.45 -8.92
N SER A 112 9.15 13.43 -9.44
CA SER A 112 10.12 14.17 -8.63
C SER A 112 9.46 14.87 -7.44
N LEU A 113 8.31 15.52 -7.67
CA LEU A 113 7.58 16.23 -6.63
C LEU A 113 7.03 15.28 -5.56
N LEU A 114 6.41 14.16 -5.98
CA LEU A 114 5.89 13.15 -5.06
C LEU A 114 7.03 12.54 -4.24
N THR A 115 8.13 12.11 -4.89
CA THR A 115 9.29 11.53 -4.20
C THR A 115 9.89 12.49 -3.17
N GLU A 116 9.93 13.81 -3.46
CA GLU A 116 10.39 14.80 -2.49
C GLU A 116 9.50 14.89 -1.24
N LEU A 117 8.21 14.67 -1.40
CA LEU A 117 7.20 14.77 -0.34
C LEU A 117 6.97 13.46 0.45
N LEU A 118 7.49 12.32 -0.02
CA LEU A 118 7.45 11.07 0.74
C LEU A 118 8.19 11.21 2.07
N ASP A 119 7.87 10.36 3.03
CA ASP A 119 8.63 10.29 4.27
C ASP A 119 10.04 9.69 4.04
N ASP A 120 10.90 9.80 5.05
CA ASP A 120 12.31 9.43 4.93
C ASP A 120 12.52 7.91 4.85
N ASP A 121 11.61 7.11 5.41
CA ASP A 121 11.68 5.65 5.36
C ASP A 121 11.26 5.17 3.97
N ALA A 122 10.11 5.62 3.44
CA ALA A 122 9.67 5.33 2.07
C ALA A 122 10.71 5.74 1.01
N LYS A 123 11.37 6.91 1.17
CA LYS A 123 12.46 7.33 0.26
C LYS A 123 13.63 6.36 0.24
N LYS A 124 14.05 5.86 1.40
CA LYS A 124 15.15 4.89 1.50
C LYS A 124 14.80 3.57 0.82
N ASP A 125 13.60 3.08 1.09
CA ASP A 125 13.13 1.81 0.56
C ASP A 125 12.96 1.87 -0.96
N ILE A 126 12.36 2.94 -1.49
CA ILE A 126 12.27 3.18 -2.94
C ILE A 126 13.65 3.27 -3.57
N ALA A 127 14.62 3.93 -2.94
CA ALA A 127 15.98 4.03 -3.48
C ALA A 127 16.66 2.67 -3.62
N VAL A 128 16.37 1.72 -2.74
CA VAL A 128 16.88 0.34 -2.81
C VAL A 128 16.34 -0.39 -4.05
N ILE A 129 15.03 -0.32 -4.30
CA ILE A 129 14.40 -0.98 -5.45
C ILE A 129 14.76 -0.25 -6.75
N ALA A 130 14.74 1.08 -6.75
CA ALA A 130 15.07 1.90 -7.92
C ALA A 130 16.55 1.82 -8.36
N ALA A 131 17.42 1.18 -7.56
CA ALA A 131 18.80 0.90 -7.95
C ALA A 131 18.94 -0.24 -8.97
N PHE A 132 17.87 -1.02 -9.18
CA PHE A 132 17.83 -2.14 -10.13
C PHE A 132 17.12 -1.74 -11.42
N ASP A 133 17.59 -2.29 -12.54
CA ASP A 133 16.91 -2.16 -13.84
C ASP A 133 15.65 -3.05 -13.87
N GLU A 134 14.69 -2.73 -14.76
CA GLU A 134 13.38 -3.42 -14.82
C GLU A 134 13.48 -4.92 -15.12
N ASP A 135 14.54 -5.37 -15.77
CA ASP A 135 14.83 -6.77 -16.08
C ASP A 135 15.65 -7.49 -14.99
N GLU A 136 16.06 -6.79 -13.95
CA GLU A 136 16.75 -7.37 -12.80
C GLU A 136 15.77 -7.84 -11.74
N ILE A 137 16.08 -8.99 -11.10
CA ILE A 137 15.21 -9.56 -10.07
C ILE A 137 15.02 -8.62 -8.87
N GLY A 138 16.00 -7.75 -8.59
CA GLY A 138 15.93 -6.75 -7.53
C GLY A 138 14.82 -5.70 -7.73
N SER A 139 14.36 -5.48 -8.97
CA SER A 139 13.25 -4.57 -9.26
C SER A 139 11.87 -5.13 -8.83
N TRP A 140 11.81 -6.42 -8.54
CA TRP A 140 10.63 -7.16 -8.13
C TRP A 140 10.63 -7.51 -6.63
N MET A 141 11.63 -7.05 -5.89
CA MET A 141 11.70 -7.32 -4.46
C MET A 141 10.79 -6.38 -3.67
N THR A 142 10.31 -6.87 -2.53
CA THR A 142 9.65 -6.03 -1.52
C THR A 142 10.60 -5.77 -0.35
N THR A 143 10.47 -4.63 0.30
CA THR A 143 11.12 -4.33 1.57
C THR A 143 10.23 -4.72 2.78
N ASN A 144 8.98 -5.10 2.53
CA ASN A 144 8.02 -5.56 3.53
C ASN A 144 8.38 -6.95 4.05
N CYS A 145 9.42 -7.03 4.86
CA CYS A 145 9.88 -8.28 5.48
C CYS A 145 10.50 -8.05 6.86
N ILE A 146 10.43 -9.07 7.71
CA ILE A 146 11.04 -9.03 9.03
C ILE A 146 12.46 -9.56 8.95
N VAL A 147 13.42 -8.74 9.37
CA VAL A 147 14.84 -9.08 9.39
C VAL A 147 15.38 -9.05 10.83
N ILE A 148 15.96 -10.16 11.27
CA ILE A 148 16.56 -10.30 12.62
C ILE A 148 18.04 -10.68 12.50
N ARG A 149 18.89 -10.06 13.32
CA ARG A 149 20.31 -10.42 13.37
C ARG A 149 20.53 -11.73 14.12
N GLU A 150 21.44 -12.58 13.64
CA GLU A 150 21.76 -13.89 14.22
C GLU A 150 22.28 -13.83 15.66
N ASN A 151 22.98 -12.73 16.02
CA ASN A 151 23.66 -12.57 17.31
C ASN A 151 22.73 -12.08 18.43
N LEU A 152 21.44 -11.88 18.18
CA LEU A 152 20.48 -11.44 19.18
C LEU A 152 20.08 -12.57 20.12
N THR A 153 19.87 -12.26 21.39
CA THR A 153 19.18 -13.15 22.32
C THR A 153 17.70 -13.28 21.91
N VAL A 154 17.06 -14.38 22.29
CA VAL A 154 15.62 -14.61 22.00
C VAL A 154 14.76 -13.43 22.43
N LYS A 155 15.04 -12.84 23.60
CA LYS A 155 14.29 -11.66 24.10
C LYS A 155 14.46 -10.44 23.20
N GLN A 156 15.68 -10.18 22.74
CA GLN A 156 15.97 -9.06 21.81
C GLN A 156 15.36 -9.31 20.44
N ALA A 157 15.45 -10.55 19.93
CA ALA A 157 14.83 -10.93 18.67
C ALA A 157 13.31 -10.76 18.71
N MET A 158 12.65 -11.16 19.79
CA MET A 158 11.21 -10.97 19.98
C MET A 158 10.83 -9.48 20.06
N SER A 159 11.62 -8.64 20.73
CA SER A 159 11.39 -7.20 20.76
C SER A 159 11.50 -6.58 19.36
N SER A 160 12.54 -6.96 18.60
CA SER A 160 12.75 -6.51 17.23
C SER A 160 11.62 -6.97 16.30
N LEU A 161 11.16 -8.22 16.46
CA LEU A 161 10.04 -8.76 15.71
C LEU A 161 8.77 -7.95 15.93
N VAL A 162 8.41 -7.70 17.19
CA VAL A 162 7.20 -6.92 17.54
C VAL A 162 7.27 -5.49 16.98
N GLU A 163 8.44 -4.85 17.06
CA GLU A 163 8.64 -3.50 16.51
C GLU A 163 8.49 -3.47 14.98
N GLN A 164 9.05 -4.46 14.28
CA GLN A 164 8.95 -4.55 12.83
C GLN A 164 7.56 -4.98 12.38
N ALA A 165 6.89 -5.90 13.08
CA ALA A 165 5.53 -6.35 12.78
C ALA A 165 4.48 -5.24 12.93
N ALA A 166 4.78 -4.15 13.61
CA ALA A 166 3.91 -2.96 13.65
C ALA A 166 3.93 -2.16 12.34
N LYS A 167 4.90 -2.44 11.44
CA LYS A 167 5.12 -1.70 10.18
C LYS A 167 5.09 -2.59 8.95
N ASN A 168 5.13 -3.91 9.12
CA ASN A 168 5.21 -4.89 8.04
C ASN A 168 4.07 -5.90 8.17
N ASP A 169 3.31 -6.10 7.12
CA ASP A 169 2.19 -7.04 7.08
C ASP A 169 2.65 -8.46 6.78
N ASN A 170 3.77 -8.60 6.07
CA ASN A 170 4.34 -9.91 5.73
C ASN A 170 5.22 -10.46 6.86
N ILE A 171 4.57 -11.04 7.86
CA ILE A 171 5.21 -11.67 9.03
C ILE A 171 5.33 -13.20 8.90
N SER A 172 4.97 -13.76 7.76
CA SER A 172 4.95 -15.22 7.53
C SER A 172 6.34 -15.84 7.49
N THR A 173 7.35 -15.04 7.17
CA THR A 173 8.75 -15.46 7.09
C THR A 173 9.65 -14.43 7.77
N ILE A 174 10.49 -14.91 8.68
CA ILE A 174 11.48 -14.08 9.36
C ILE A 174 12.84 -14.40 8.76
N PHE A 175 13.51 -13.40 8.20
CA PHE A 175 14.85 -13.52 7.66
C PHE A 175 15.90 -13.23 8.73
N MET A 176 16.93 -14.10 8.80
CA MET A 176 18.07 -13.85 9.67
C MET A 176 19.27 -13.41 8.85
N VAL A 177 19.98 -12.40 9.36
CA VAL A 177 21.19 -11.86 8.73
C VAL A 177 22.34 -11.83 9.72
N THR A 178 23.57 -11.91 9.20
CA THR A 178 24.81 -11.72 9.95
C THR A 178 25.00 -10.24 10.31
N GLU A 179 26.05 -9.92 11.07
CA GLU A 179 26.43 -8.52 11.35
C GLU A 179 26.72 -7.72 10.07
N ASP A 180 27.26 -8.38 9.04
CA ASP A 180 27.57 -7.78 7.72
C ASP A 180 26.36 -7.73 6.78
N GLN A 181 25.13 -7.89 7.29
CA GLN A 181 23.88 -7.90 6.50
C GLN A 181 23.81 -9.03 5.45
N THR A 182 24.60 -10.10 5.60
CA THR A 182 24.53 -11.25 4.71
C THR A 182 23.44 -12.22 5.19
N PHE A 183 22.66 -12.77 4.26
CA PHE A 183 21.62 -13.75 4.56
C PHE A 183 22.21 -14.95 5.30
N TYR A 184 21.67 -15.28 6.47
CA TYR A 184 22.05 -16.40 7.32
C TYR A 184 21.04 -17.55 7.22
N GLY A 185 19.74 -17.22 7.23
CA GLY A 185 18.67 -18.21 7.16
C GLY A 185 17.29 -17.57 7.23
N ALA A 186 16.27 -18.42 7.16
CA ALA A 186 14.87 -18.00 7.32
C ALA A 186 14.12 -19.00 8.22
N MET A 187 13.11 -18.53 8.93
CA MET A 187 12.21 -19.33 9.76
C MET A 187 10.76 -18.91 9.58
#